data_a45985daa4e1c465e2de6db7c3cce8f2
#
_entry.id   a45985daa4e1c465e2de6db7c3cce8f2
#
_cell.length_a   1.000
_cell.length_b   1.000
_cell.length_c   1.000
_cell.angle_alpha   90.00
_cell.angle_beta   90.00
_cell.angle_gamma   90.00
#
_symmetry.space_group_name_H-M   'P 1'
#
loop_
_entity.id
_entity.type
_entity.pdbx_description
1 polymer ?
#
loop_
_entity_poly.entity_id
_entity_poly.type
_entity_poly.pdbx_seq_one_letter_code
_entity_poly.pdbx_strand_id
1 'polypeptide(L)'
;IKLGEMLTNPERVGVHSLYVFSSNPAITAPNQNVVRKGLMRNDLFTIVHERFFTDTCKYADIILPATTSVEHDDIYNSYGHYTIGTGYKLIDPVGESRSNWQVIAELAKRMGLEDAFFNLSERELIEQIVHTSSRISKRDQELILNGEPVEMTVPENYKMDFKTPSGKIELYNPQ
;
A
#
# COMPACT_ATOMS: atom_id res chain seq x y z
N ILE A 1 -3.52 11.52 11.91
CA ILE A 1 -2.56 10.39 11.98
C ILE A 1 -1.53 10.75 13.05
N LYS A 2 -1.38 9.91 14.06
CA LYS A 2 -0.55 10.16 15.25
C LYS A 2 0.74 9.33 15.25
N LEU A 3 1.36 9.11 14.08
CA LEU A 3 2.53 8.25 13.96
C LEU A 3 3.64 8.64 14.97
N GLY A 4 4.00 9.91 15.02
CA GLY A 4 5.04 10.39 15.92
C GLY A 4 4.71 10.13 17.40
N GLU A 5 3.47 10.35 17.82
CA GLU A 5 3.02 10.07 19.19
C GLU A 5 3.06 8.56 19.50
N MET A 6 2.66 7.71 18.53
CA MET A 6 2.71 6.25 18.70
C MET A 6 4.16 5.76 18.84
N LEU A 7 5.04 6.27 18.01
CA LEU A 7 6.45 5.88 18.06
C LEU A 7 7.18 6.38 19.30
N THR A 8 6.82 7.55 19.87
CA THR A 8 7.48 8.11 21.04
C THR A 8 6.90 7.67 22.38
N ASN A 9 5.80 6.90 22.39
CA ASN A 9 5.15 6.38 23.59
C ASN A 9 5.01 4.85 23.55
N PRO A 10 6.12 4.10 23.55
CA PRO A 10 6.09 2.65 23.43
C PRO A 10 5.34 1.96 24.58
N GLU A 11 5.41 2.51 25.77
CA GLU A 11 4.70 1.97 26.96
C GLU A 11 3.17 2.04 26.82
N ARG A 12 2.67 3.03 26.08
CA ARG A 12 1.22 3.20 25.84
C ARG A 12 0.71 2.37 24.67
N VAL A 13 1.49 2.24 23.60
CA VAL A 13 1.04 1.66 22.32
C VAL A 13 1.76 0.35 22.00
N GLY A 14 2.94 0.11 22.60
CA GLY A 14 3.70 -1.13 22.42
C GLY A 14 4.26 -1.34 21.01
N VAL A 15 4.58 -0.26 20.28
CA VAL A 15 5.18 -0.36 18.94
C VAL A 15 6.68 -0.63 19.07
N HIS A 16 7.11 -1.84 18.72
CA HIS A 16 8.51 -2.28 18.71
C HIS A 16 9.03 -2.64 17.32
N SER A 17 8.16 -2.68 16.31
CA SER A 17 8.53 -2.92 14.93
C SER A 17 7.74 -2.01 13.99
N LEU A 18 8.41 -1.49 12.96
CA LEU A 18 7.81 -0.65 11.93
C LEU A 18 8.25 -1.15 10.55
N TYR A 19 7.28 -1.50 9.72
CA TYR A 19 7.52 -1.80 8.32
C TYR A 19 7.01 -0.65 7.46
N VAL A 20 7.91 -0.01 6.73
CA VAL A 20 7.62 1.13 5.84
C VAL A 20 7.79 0.68 4.41
N PHE A 21 6.75 0.82 3.60
CA PHE A 21 6.82 0.58 2.15
C PHE A 21 6.13 1.70 1.38
N SER A 22 6.68 2.04 0.23
CA SER A 22 6.15 3.07 -0.67
C SER A 22 5.84 4.40 0.05
N SER A 23 6.64 4.76 1.06
CA SER A 23 6.42 5.93 1.91
C SER A 23 7.72 6.50 2.49
N ASN A 24 7.74 7.80 2.75
CA ASN A 24 8.87 8.49 3.40
C ASN A 24 8.41 9.27 4.65
N PRO A 25 7.98 8.58 5.72
CA PRO A 25 7.40 9.23 6.90
C PRO A 25 8.33 10.20 7.62
N ALA A 26 9.65 10.04 7.50
CA ALA A 26 10.61 11.00 8.07
C ALA A 26 10.49 12.42 7.48
N ILE A 27 9.85 12.56 6.30
CA ILE A 27 9.61 13.86 5.63
C ILE A 27 8.12 14.14 5.48
N THR A 28 7.32 13.14 5.10
CA THR A 28 5.92 13.36 4.68
C THR A 28 4.91 13.30 5.82
N ALA A 29 5.26 12.66 6.95
CA ALA A 29 4.34 12.58 8.08
C ALA A 29 4.26 13.91 8.85
N PRO A 30 3.06 14.32 9.30
CA PRO A 30 2.91 15.50 10.14
C PRO A 30 3.74 15.43 11.43
N ASN A 31 4.22 16.58 11.91
CA ASN A 31 5.08 16.70 13.09
C ASN A 31 6.38 15.88 12.97
N GLN A 32 7.12 16.14 11.91
CA GLN A 32 8.35 15.42 11.53
C GLN A 32 9.35 15.25 12.67
N ASN A 33 9.53 16.26 13.54
CA ASN A 33 10.48 16.20 14.64
C ASN A 33 10.13 15.07 15.61
N VAL A 34 8.85 14.87 15.91
CA VAL A 34 8.38 13.79 16.80
C VAL A 34 8.49 12.44 16.09
N VAL A 35 8.17 12.37 14.80
CA VAL A 35 8.34 11.15 13.99
C VAL A 35 9.80 10.72 13.97
N ARG A 36 10.73 11.63 13.64
CA ARG A 36 12.18 11.35 13.63
C ARG A 36 12.71 10.94 14.99
N LYS A 37 12.24 11.58 16.08
CA LYS A 37 12.56 11.17 17.43
C LYS A 37 12.11 9.73 17.71
N GLY A 38 10.93 9.37 17.28
CA GLY A 38 10.41 8.00 17.40
C GLY A 38 11.22 6.98 16.59
N LEU A 39 11.59 7.34 15.34
CA LEU A 39 12.42 6.50 14.47
C LEU A 39 13.85 6.27 15.00
N MET A 40 14.37 7.17 15.83
CA MET A 40 15.70 7.03 16.46
C MET A 40 15.70 6.15 17.71
N ARG A 41 14.59 5.55 18.12
CA ARG A 41 14.54 4.67 19.28
C ARG A 41 15.37 3.42 19.04
N ASN A 42 16.19 3.05 20.03
CA ASN A 42 17.01 1.83 19.97
C ASN A 42 16.22 0.53 20.13
N ASP A 43 14.98 0.61 20.65
CA ASP A 43 14.07 -0.53 20.85
C ASP A 43 13.00 -0.63 19.75
N LEU A 44 13.13 0.13 18.66
CA LEU A 44 12.26 0.08 17.49
C LEU A 44 13.01 -0.59 16.34
N PHE A 45 12.56 -1.76 15.91
CA PHE A 45 13.08 -2.44 14.73
C PHE A 45 12.39 -1.90 13.47
N THR A 46 13.12 -1.21 12.60
CA THR A 46 12.59 -0.54 11.42
C THR A 46 13.04 -1.21 10.12
N ILE A 47 12.10 -1.64 9.31
CA ILE A 47 12.31 -2.17 7.97
C ILE A 47 11.78 -1.16 6.96
N VAL A 48 12.57 -0.81 5.94
CA VAL A 48 12.14 0.07 4.84
C VAL A 48 12.23 -0.69 3.53
N HIS A 49 11.13 -0.80 2.81
CA HIS A 49 11.04 -1.40 1.48
C HIS A 49 10.72 -0.30 0.48
N GLU A 50 11.73 0.16 -0.25
CA GLU A 50 11.62 1.36 -1.09
C GLU A 50 12.53 1.25 -2.34
N ARG A 51 12.12 1.95 -3.40
CA ARG A 51 12.86 2.04 -4.68
C ARG A 51 14.07 2.97 -4.60
N PHE A 52 14.00 3.97 -3.73
CA PHE A 52 15.02 4.98 -3.56
C PHE A 52 15.51 5.02 -2.12
N PHE A 53 16.74 5.45 -1.93
CA PHE A 53 17.32 5.66 -0.60
C PHE A 53 16.75 6.96 0.02
N THR A 54 15.54 6.87 0.58
CA THR A 54 14.82 8.00 1.17
C THR A 54 15.39 8.39 2.54
N ASP A 55 14.95 9.56 3.07
CA ASP A 55 15.39 9.98 4.42
C ASP A 55 14.96 9.00 5.52
N THR A 56 13.87 8.26 5.33
CA THR A 56 13.45 7.22 6.28
C THR A 56 14.45 6.07 6.34
N CYS A 57 15.16 5.76 5.25
CA CYS A 57 16.18 4.72 5.23
C CYS A 57 17.34 4.98 6.21
N LYS A 58 17.57 6.25 6.59
CA LYS A 58 18.61 6.63 7.58
C LYS A 58 18.32 6.07 8.99
N TYR A 59 17.10 5.67 9.25
CA TYR A 59 16.61 5.14 10.53
C TYR A 59 16.29 3.65 10.46
N ALA A 60 16.53 3.00 9.33
CA ALA A 60 16.20 1.60 9.11
C ALA A 60 17.30 0.66 9.60
N ASP A 61 16.90 -0.44 10.23
CA ASP A 61 17.78 -1.57 10.55
C ASP A 61 17.95 -2.47 9.32
N ILE A 62 16.90 -2.56 8.49
CA ILE A 62 16.93 -3.31 7.23
C ILE A 62 16.32 -2.47 6.12
N ILE A 63 16.99 -2.45 4.96
CA ILE A 63 16.50 -1.84 3.73
C ILE A 63 16.34 -2.95 2.68
N LEU A 64 15.13 -3.08 2.15
CA LEU A 64 14.78 -4.01 1.08
C LEU A 64 14.56 -3.22 -0.21
N PRO A 65 15.22 -3.59 -1.32
CA PRO A 65 15.00 -2.92 -2.60
C PRO A 65 13.64 -3.30 -3.19
N ALA A 66 12.87 -2.30 -3.59
CA ALA A 66 11.56 -2.48 -4.21
C ALA A 66 11.62 -2.29 -5.73
N THR A 67 10.79 -3.03 -6.45
CA THR A 67 10.63 -2.88 -7.90
C THR A 67 9.95 -1.55 -8.26
N THR A 68 10.26 -1.05 -9.45
CA THR A 68 9.52 0.03 -10.11
C THR A 68 8.27 -0.52 -10.80
N SER A 69 7.38 0.37 -11.24
CA SER A 69 6.12 0.00 -11.91
C SER A 69 6.27 -0.76 -13.23
N VAL A 70 7.44 -0.78 -13.82
CA VAL A 70 7.73 -1.53 -15.05
C VAL A 70 8.36 -2.90 -14.81
N GLU A 71 8.67 -3.23 -13.55
CA GLU A 71 9.35 -4.45 -13.14
C GLU A 71 8.43 -5.50 -12.50
N HIS A 72 7.14 -5.19 -12.31
CA HIS A 72 6.13 -6.11 -11.76
C HIS A 72 4.75 -5.88 -12.38
N ASP A 73 3.88 -6.87 -12.26
CA ASP A 73 2.47 -6.72 -12.63
C ASP A 73 1.72 -6.00 -11.50
N ASP A 74 0.85 -5.05 -11.85
CA ASP A 74 0.06 -4.30 -10.87
C ASP A 74 -1.29 -3.87 -11.45
N ILE A 75 -2.20 -3.45 -10.57
CA ILE A 75 -3.50 -2.88 -10.90
C ILE A 75 -3.55 -1.44 -10.43
N TYR A 76 -3.96 -0.53 -11.31
CA TYR A 76 -3.92 0.90 -11.07
C TYR A 76 -5.31 1.50 -11.05
N ASN A 77 -5.59 2.26 -10.00
CA ASN A 77 -6.64 3.26 -9.95
C ASN A 77 -6.05 4.54 -9.35
N SER A 78 -6.68 5.67 -9.55
CA SER A 78 -6.11 6.96 -9.15
C SER A 78 -7.16 7.87 -8.56
N TYR A 79 -6.73 8.86 -7.80
CA TYR A 79 -7.61 9.94 -7.37
C TYR A 79 -8.00 10.81 -8.55
N GLY A 80 -9.26 11.29 -8.56
CA GLY A 80 -9.76 12.24 -9.55
C GLY A 80 -10.40 11.62 -10.79
N HIS A 81 -10.34 10.30 -10.95
CA HIS A 81 -11.08 9.58 -11.99
C HIS A 81 -11.50 8.18 -11.51
N TYR A 82 -12.39 7.55 -12.27
CA TYR A 82 -12.92 6.20 -11.97
C TYR A 82 -12.35 5.12 -12.88
N THR A 83 -11.26 5.43 -13.56
CA THR A 83 -10.60 4.48 -14.44
C THR A 83 -9.76 3.50 -13.62
N ILE A 84 -9.87 2.23 -13.95
CA ILE A 84 -9.03 1.14 -13.47
C ILE A 84 -8.37 0.46 -14.65
N GLY A 85 -7.13 0.04 -14.49
CA GLY A 85 -6.38 -0.68 -15.51
C GLY A 85 -5.27 -1.51 -14.88
N THR A 86 -4.68 -2.38 -15.65
CA THR A 86 -3.51 -3.16 -15.27
C THR A 86 -2.26 -2.63 -15.95
N GLY A 87 -1.12 -2.70 -15.29
CA GLY A 87 0.19 -2.52 -15.86
C GLY A 87 0.98 -3.80 -15.73
N TYR A 88 1.38 -4.38 -16.86
CA TYR A 88 2.15 -5.61 -16.83
C TYR A 88 3.64 -5.33 -16.91
N LYS A 89 4.41 -6.22 -16.28
CA LYS A 89 5.87 -6.19 -16.26
C LYS A 89 6.44 -6.08 -17.68
N LEU A 90 7.32 -5.12 -17.90
CA LEU A 90 8.00 -4.86 -19.17
C LEU A 90 9.47 -5.30 -19.15
N ILE A 91 10.11 -5.26 -17.96
CA ILE A 91 11.50 -5.65 -17.76
C ILE A 91 11.63 -6.52 -16.51
N ASP A 92 12.68 -7.30 -16.43
CA ASP A 92 12.97 -8.05 -15.21
C ASP A 92 13.41 -7.11 -14.06
N PRO A 93 13.10 -7.47 -12.80
CA PRO A 93 13.54 -6.71 -11.63
C PRO A 93 15.06 -6.51 -11.62
N VAL A 94 15.50 -5.30 -11.30
CA VAL A 94 16.92 -4.97 -11.22
C VAL A 94 17.51 -5.48 -9.89
N GLY A 95 18.59 -6.25 -9.98
CA GLY A 95 19.30 -6.77 -8.80
C GLY A 95 18.43 -7.70 -7.95
N GLU A 96 18.31 -7.39 -6.67
CA GLU A 96 17.51 -8.17 -5.71
C GLU A 96 16.13 -7.52 -5.41
N SER A 97 15.71 -6.55 -6.24
CA SER A 97 14.44 -5.86 -6.02
C SER A 97 13.24 -6.81 -6.16
N ARG A 98 12.26 -6.63 -5.28
CA ARG A 98 11.02 -7.41 -5.27
C ARG A 98 9.82 -6.50 -5.13
N SER A 99 8.67 -6.93 -5.64
CA SER A 99 7.44 -6.17 -5.45
C SER A 99 6.93 -6.24 -4.01
N ASN A 100 6.03 -5.32 -3.66
CA ASN A 100 5.38 -5.35 -2.35
C ASN A 100 4.67 -6.68 -2.09
N TRP A 101 4.00 -7.24 -3.11
CA TRP A 101 3.31 -8.51 -3.00
C TRP A 101 4.28 -9.65 -2.69
N GLN A 102 5.37 -9.76 -3.45
CA GLN A 102 6.37 -10.81 -3.25
C GLN A 102 6.98 -10.78 -1.84
N VAL A 103 7.34 -9.59 -1.35
CA VAL A 103 7.92 -9.45 -0.01
C VAL A 103 6.90 -9.81 1.07
N ILE A 104 5.66 -9.32 0.96
CA ILE A 104 4.61 -9.62 1.95
C ILE A 104 4.24 -11.09 1.95
N ALA A 105 4.11 -11.72 0.79
CA ALA A 105 3.79 -13.14 0.66
C ALA A 105 4.91 -14.03 1.26
N GLU A 106 6.17 -13.71 0.97
CA GLU A 106 7.33 -14.41 1.54
C GLU A 106 7.41 -14.22 3.07
N LEU A 107 7.15 -13.02 3.57
CA LEU A 107 7.12 -12.74 5.01
C LEU A 107 6.01 -13.54 5.69
N ALA A 108 4.80 -13.56 5.12
CA ALA A 108 3.67 -14.32 5.64
C ALA A 108 4.01 -15.82 5.78
N LYS A 109 4.58 -16.43 4.73
CA LYS A 109 5.02 -17.84 4.75
C LYS A 109 6.05 -18.08 5.84
N ARG A 110 7.05 -17.22 6.00
CA ARG A 110 8.09 -17.34 7.04
C ARG A 110 7.55 -17.16 8.46
N MET A 111 6.42 -16.44 8.60
CA MET A 111 5.68 -16.32 9.87
C MET A 111 4.74 -17.50 10.13
N GLY A 112 4.70 -18.51 9.27
CA GLY A 112 3.85 -19.69 9.41
C GLY A 112 2.40 -19.50 8.98
N LEU A 113 2.11 -18.48 8.17
CA LEU A 113 0.79 -18.31 7.56
C LEU A 113 0.70 -19.20 6.32
N GLU A 114 0.00 -20.32 6.43
CA GLU A 114 -0.09 -21.35 5.39
C GLU A 114 -1.29 -21.19 4.44
N ASP A 115 -1.84 -19.98 4.32
CA ASP A 115 -2.96 -19.72 3.40
C ASP A 115 -2.46 -19.80 1.94
N ALA A 116 -3.20 -20.54 1.11
CA ALA A 116 -2.91 -20.68 -0.32
C ALA A 116 -2.90 -19.32 -1.06
N PHE A 117 -3.56 -18.31 -0.53
CA PHE A 117 -3.52 -16.94 -1.04
C PHE A 117 -2.09 -16.41 -1.20
N PHE A 118 -1.19 -16.70 -0.26
CA PHE A 118 0.20 -16.25 -0.33
C PHE A 118 1.06 -17.00 -1.37
N ASN A 119 0.49 -17.98 -2.09
CA ASN A 119 1.16 -18.67 -3.20
C ASN A 119 0.82 -18.08 -4.57
N LEU A 120 -0.13 -17.15 -4.63
CA LEU A 120 -0.53 -16.51 -5.88
C LEU A 120 0.61 -15.65 -6.44
N SER A 121 0.81 -15.73 -7.73
CA SER A 121 1.59 -14.75 -8.48
C SER A 121 0.85 -13.39 -8.51
N GLU A 122 1.55 -12.33 -8.87
CA GLU A 122 0.94 -11.00 -9.04
C GLU A 122 -0.20 -11.04 -10.05
N ARG A 123 0.00 -11.76 -11.16
CA ARG A 123 -1.02 -11.91 -12.19
C ARG A 123 -2.27 -12.64 -11.69
N GLU A 124 -2.11 -13.75 -11.01
CA GLU A 124 -3.24 -14.50 -10.42
C GLU A 124 -3.98 -13.66 -9.38
N LEU A 125 -3.25 -12.85 -8.58
CA LEU A 125 -3.85 -11.92 -7.64
C LEU A 125 -4.69 -10.84 -8.35
N ILE A 126 -4.18 -10.26 -9.44
CA ILE A 126 -4.89 -9.29 -10.27
C ILE A 126 -6.15 -9.93 -10.87
N GLU A 127 -6.03 -11.12 -11.45
CA GLU A 127 -7.17 -11.86 -12.00
C GLU A 127 -8.25 -12.10 -10.93
N GLN A 128 -7.85 -12.52 -9.74
CA GLN A 128 -8.77 -12.72 -8.62
C GLN A 128 -9.47 -11.42 -8.21
N ILE A 129 -8.74 -10.32 -8.09
CA ILE A 129 -9.29 -8.99 -7.76
C ILE A 129 -10.30 -8.55 -8.83
N VAL A 130 -9.95 -8.66 -10.10
CA VAL A 130 -10.80 -8.26 -11.23
C VAL A 130 -12.08 -9.10 -11.27
N HIS A 131 -11.97 -10.42 -11.14
CA HIS A 131 -13.11 -11.33 -11.20
C HIS A 131 -14.06 -11.24 -9.99
N THR A 132 -13.55 -10.88 -8.82
CA THR A 132 -14.37 -10.77 -7.59
C THR A 132 -14.97 -9.37 -7.38
N SER A 133 -14.51 -8.37 -8.13
CA SER A 133 -15.01 -7.00 -7.99
C SER A 133 -16.44 -6.86 -8.51
N SER A 134 -17.35 -6.43 -7.64
CA SER A 134 -18.72 -6.08 -8.01
C SER A 134 -18.86 -4.78 -8.81
N ARG A 135 -17.76 -3.99 -8.91
CA ARG A 135 -17.73 -2.70 -9.63
C ARG A 135 -17.27 -2.82 -11.07
N ILE A 136 -16.87 -4.01 -11.49
CA ILE A 136 -16.35 -4.28 -12.83
C ILE A 136 -17.32 -5.23 -13.52
N SER A 137 -17.86 -4.82 -14.68
CA SER A 137 -18.72 -5.69 -15.48
C SER A 137 -17.92 -6.86 -16.05
N LYS A 138 -18.59 -7.98 -16.35
CA LYS A 138 -17.92 -9.15 -16.97
C LYS A 138 -17.20 -8.81 -18.28
N ARG A 139 -17.78 -7.90 -19.07
CA ARG A 139 -17.16 -7.41 -20.30
C ARG A 139 -15.87 -6.67 -20.01
N ASP A 140 -15.90 -5.80 -18.99
CA ASP A 140 -14.76 -4.94 -18.63
C ASP A 140 -13.64 -5.73 -17.96
N GLN A 141 -13.96 -6.87 -17.33
CA GLN A 141 -12.95 -7.77 -16.76
C GLN A 141 -11.95 -8.24 -17.82
N GLU A 142 -12.44 -8.65 -19.00
CA GLU A 142 -11.58 -9.10 -20.10
C GLU A 142 -10.71 -7.95 -20.63
N LEU A 143 -11.28 -6.74 -20.76
CA LEU A 143 -10.54 -5.56 -21.21
C LEU A 143 -9.40 -5.21 -20.23
N ILE A 144 -9.70 -5.17 -18.92
CA ILE A 144 -8.70 -4.88 -17.89
C ILE A 144 -7.57 -5.92 -17.91
N LEU A 145 -7.91 -7.20 -18.01
CA LEU A 145 -6.91 -8.29 -18.04
C LEU A 145 -6.08 -8.30 -19.33
N ASN A 146 -6.57 -7.68 -20.39
CA ASN A 146 -5.82 -7.43 -21.62
C ASN A 146 -4.98 -6.14 -21.59
N GLY A 147 -5.00 -5.40 -20.47
CA GLY A 147 -4.24 -4.14 -20.31
C GLY A 147 -5.00 -2.90 -20.79
N GLU A 148 -6.28 -3.01 -21.12
CA GLU A 148 -7.11 -1.88 -21.51
C GLU A 148 -7.75 -1.23 -20.28
N PRO A 149 -7.58 0.09 -20.06
CA PRO A 149 -8.22 0.78 -18.95
C PRO A 149 -9.72 0.92 -19.17
N VAL A 150 -10.51 0.70 -18.12
CA VAL A 150 -11.97 0.84 -18.15
C VAL A 150 -12.45 1.78 -17.04
N GLU A 151 -13.61 2.38 -17.25
CA GLU A 151 -14.26 3.22 -16.27
C GLU A 151 -15.12 2.37 -15.32
N MET A 152 -14.85 2.43 -14.02
CA MET A 152 -15.64 1.71 -13.01
C MET A 152 -17.02 2.30 -12.87
N THR A 153 -18.01 1.45 -12.68
CA THR A 153 -19.38 1.86 -12.34
C THR A 153 -19.39 2.58 -11.00
N VAL A 154 -19.94 3.78 -10.98
CA VAL A 154 -20.13 4.60 -9.77
C VAL A 154 -21.62 4.68 -9.47
N PRO A 155 -22.04 4.60 -8.21
CA PRO A 155 -23.43 4.83 -7.85
C PRO A 155 -23.89 6.23 -8.31
N GLU A 156 -25.11 6.33 -8.85
CA GLU A 156 -25.66 7.57 -9.43
C GLU A 156 -25.56 8.78 -8.48
N ASN A 157 -25.80 8.57 -7.20
CA ASN A 157 -25.80 9.62 -6.17
C ASN A 157 -24.56 9.63 -5.28
N TYR A 158 -23.45 8.96 -5.67
CA TYR A 158 -22.31 8.78 -4.77
C TYR A 158 -21.70 10.10 -4.28
N LYS A 159 -21.78 11.20 -5.06
CA LYS A 159 -21.28 12.53 -4.68
C LYS A 159 -22.12 13.22 -3.61
N MET A 160 -23.37 12.77 -3.42
CA MET A 160 -24.34 13.36 -2.48
C MET A 160 -24.71 12.41 -1.35
N ASP A 161 -24.23 11.16 -1.39
CA ASP A 161 -24.49 10.15 -0.38
C ASP A 161 -23.31 10.07 0.61
N PHE A 162 -23.30 10.99 1.56
CA PHE A 162 -22.28 11.05 2.59
C PHE A 162 -22.54 10.01 3.68
N LYS A 163 -21.60 9.07 3.86
CA LYS A 163 -21.64 8.02 4.89
C LYS A 163 -21.17 8.55 6.26
N THR A 164 -21.67 9.71 6.63
CA THR A 164 -21.43 10.36 7.92
C THR A 164 -22.66 10.26 8.81
N PRO A 165 -22.55 10.36 10.14
CA PRO A 165 -23.72 10.35 11.04
C PRO A 165 -24.79 11.41 10.70
N SER A 166 -24.37 12.58 10.19
CA SER A 166 -25.26 13.66 9.79
C SER A 166 -25.83 13.51 8.37
N GLY A 167 -25.33 12.55 7.56
CA GLY A 167 -25.64 12.44 6.13
C GLY A 167 -25.16 13.63 5.29
N LYS A 168 -24.28 14.48 5.82
CA LYS A 168 -23.73 15.67 5.17
C LYS A 168 -22.21 15.68 5.24
N ILE A 169 -21.56 16.58 4.48
CA ILE A 169 -20.12 16.83 4.66
C ILE A 169 -19.87 17.36 6.07
N GLU A 170 -19.04 16.65 6.82
CA GLU A 170 -18.61 17.05 8.16
C GLU A 170 -17.24 17.71 8.06
N LEU A 171 -17.21 19.04 8.22
CA LEU A 171 -15.98 19.85 8.14
C LEU A 171 -15.16 19.81 9.42
N TYR A 172 -15.76 19.39 10.52
CA TYR A 172 -15.12 19.28 11.82
C TYR A 172 -15.45 17.92 12.44
N ASN A 173 -14.41 17.18 12.81
CA ASN A 173 -14.51 15.93 13.58
C ASN A 173 -13.83 16.14 14.94
N PRO A 174 -14.57 16.17 16.05
CA PRO A 174 -14.02 16.39 17.39
C PRO A 174 -13.35 15.15 18.00
N GLN A 175 -13.29 14.00 17.30
CA GLN A 175 -12.71 12.75 17.80
C GLN A 175 -11.22 12.62 17.52
#